data_e1d459851256ff73762c11843b2b5ccc
#
_entry.id   e1d459851256ff73762c11843b2b5ccc
#
_cell.length_a   1.000
_cell.length_b   1.000
_cell.length_c   1.000
_cell.angle_alpha   90.00
_cell.angle_beta   90.00
_cell.angle_gamma   90.00
#
_symmetry.space_group_name_H-M   'P 1'
#
loop_
_entity.id
_entity.type
_entity.pdbx_description
1 polymer ?
#
loop_
_entity_poly.entity_id
_entity_poly.type
_entity_poly.pdbx_seq_one_letter_code
_entity_poly.pdbx_strand_id
1 'polypeptide(L)'
;MPVSSDKRSIQRTNRFGRDIRRLPNNVQEEAFQISLSLAADIFDKSLNIKQMTGFRGIWRVVVVREYRMIFSFDDENIYLLRIGHRREIYRRFEI
;
A
#
# COMPACT_ATOMS: atom_id res chain seq x y z
N MET A 1 13.46 -22.34 12.34
CA MET A 1 13.13 -21.80 11.94
C MET A 1 12.97 -21.05 11.29
N PRO A 2 12.72 -20.96 11.17
CA PRO A 2 12.60 -20.40 10.47
C PRO A 2 12.28 -19.53 10.16
N VAL A 3 12.04 -19.07 10.26
CA VAL A 3 11.93 -18.37 9.79
C VAL A 3 11.57 -17.28 9.01
N SER A 4 11.69 -16.45 8.82
CA SER A 4 11.65 -15.42 7.83
C SER A 4 10.67 -15.69 6.73
N SER A 5 10.16 -16.87 6.63
CA SER A 5 9.11 -17.21 5.71
C SER A 5 7.84 -16.43 5.95
N ASP A 6 7.81 -15.63 7.01
CA ASP A 6 6.64 -14.84 7.35
C ASP A 6 6.49 -13.59 6.50
N LYS A 7 7.53 -13.24 5.77
CA LYS A 7 7.44 -12.09 4.90
C LYS A 7 6.56 -12.37 3.71
N ARG A 8 5.68 -11.43 3.41
CA ARG A 8 4.86 -11.50 2.21
C ARG A 8 5.63 -10.96 1.01
N SER A 9 5.33 -11.51 -0.16
CA SER A 9 5.84 -10.96 -1.41
C SER A 9 5.04 -9.74 -1.81
N ILE A 10 5.68 -8.81 -2.51
CA ILE A 10 5.02 -7.58 -2.93
C ILE A 10 4.69 -7.68 -4.40
N GLN A 11 3.43 -7.51 -4.73
CA GLN A 11 2.92 -7.47 -6.10
C GLN A 11 2.30 -6.12 -6.33
N ARG A 12 2.19 -5.71 -7.59
CA ARG A 12 1.53 -4.44 -7.88
C ARG A 12 0.74 -4.53 -9.18
N THR A 13 -0.31 -3.73 -9.28
CA THR A 13 -1.10 -3.63 -10.49
C THR A 13 -0.44 -2.68 -11.47
N ASN A 14 -0.86 -2.76 -12.72
CA ASN A 14 -0.41 -1.80 -13.73
C ASN A 14 -0.83 -0.37 -13.35
N ARG A 15 -2.00 -0.22 -12.75
CA ARG A 15 -2.47 1.08 -12.30
C ARG A 15 -1.56 1.67 -11.24
N PHE A 16 -1.15 0.85 -10.27
CA PHE A 16 -0.21 1.30 -9.26
C PHE A 16 1.10 1.77 -9.93
N GLY A 17 1.59 1.00 -10.88
CA GLY A 17 2.82 1.37 -11.59
C GLY A 17 2.70 2.72 -12.28
N ARG A 18 1.55 3.00 -12.88
CA ARG A 18 1.34 4.30 -13.51
C ARG A 18 1.22 5.42 -12.49
N ASP A 19 0.49 5.15 -11.40
CA ASP A 19 0.32 6.14 -10.34
C ASP A 19 1.67 6.57 -9.75
N ILE A 20 2.50 5.59 -9.37
CA ILE A 20 3.74 5.87 -8.65
C ILE A 20 4.70 6.72 -9.48
N ARG A 21 4.73 6.50 -10.78
CA ARG A 21 5.64 7.24 -11.65
C ARG A 21 5.33 8.73 -11.72
N ARG A 22 4.11 9.13 -11.39
CA ARG A 22 3.68 10.53 -11.44
C ARG A 22 3.94 11.29 -10.16
N LEU A 23 4.39 10.61 -9.11
CA LEU A 23 4.51 11.21 -7.79
C LEU A 23 5.92 11.74 -7.55
N PRO A 24 6.05 12.71 -6.63
CA PRO A 24 7.38 13.21 -6.27
C PRO A 24 8.29 12.11 -5.74
N ASN A 25 9.59 12.28 -5.90
CA ASN A 25 10.55 11.25 -5.51
C ASN A 25 10.46 10.90 -4.03
N ASN A 26 10.24 11.88 -3.16
CA ASN A 26 10.15 11.58 -1.72
C ASN A 26 8.94 10.70 -1.41
N VAL A 27 7.85 10.86 -2.17
CA VAL A 27 6.66 10.02 -2.00
C VAL A 27 6.95 8.61 -2.49
N GLN A 28 7.64 8.48 -3.63
CA GLN A 28 8.01 7.18 -4.17
C GLN A 28 8.91 6.42 -3.20
N GLU A 29 9.89 7.09 -2.63
CA GLU A 29 10.81 6.46 -1.67
C GLU A 29 10.08 6.00 -0.41
N GLU A 30 9.21 6.86 0.11
CA GLU A 30 8.47 6.49 1.32
C GLU A 30 7.51 5.34 1.04
N ALA A 31 6.86 5.34 -0.12
CA ALA A 31 5.96 4.25 -0.51
C ALA A 31 6.74 2.92 -0.57
N PHE A 32 7.95 2.95 -1.10
CA PHE A 32 8.79 1.76 -1.15
C PHE A 32 9.10 1.25 0.26
N GLN A 33 9.50 2.15 1.16
CA GLN A 33 9.82 1.76 2.54
C GLN A 33 8.59 1.19 3.25
N ILE A 34 7.44 1.83 3.06
CA ILE A 34 6.21 1.35 3.68
C ILE A 34 5.81 -0.02 3.12
N SER A 35 6.00 -0.25 1.83
CA SER A 35 5.67 -1.55 1.25
C SER A 35 6.54 -2.65 1.85
N LEU A 36 7.82 -2.36 2.11
CA LEU A 36 8.71 -3.31 2.77
C LEU A 36 8.26 -3.58 4.21
N SER A 37 7.83 -2.54 4.91
CA SER A 37 7.32 -2.70 6.28
C SER A 37 6.04 -3.53 6.30
N LEU A 38 5.14 -3.30 5.36
CA LEU A 38 3.91 -4.09 5.25
C LEU A 38 4.23 -5.55 4.96
N ALA A 39 5.19 -5.81 4.09
CA ALA A 39 5.58 -7.17 3.75
C ALA A 39 6.15 -7.90 4.96
N ALA A 40 6.89 -7.18 5.80
CA ALA A 40 7.48 -7.76 7.00
C ALA A 40 6.44 -8.00 8.09
N ASP A 41 5.50 -7.07 8.26
CA ASP A 41 4.49 -7.19 9.31
C ASP A 41 3.27 -6.32 8.94
N ILE A 42 2.23 -6.96 8.44
CA ILE A 42 1.01 -6.29 8.02
C ILE A 42 0.30 -5.62 9.19
N PHE A 43 0.61 -6.01 10.41
CA PHE A 43 -0.04 -5.47 11.61
C PHE A 43 0.87 -4.53 12.39
N ASP A 44 1.92 -4.01 11.75
CA ASP A 44 2.86 -3.08 12.37
C ASP A 44 2.10 -1.81 12.81
N LYS A 45 2.08 -1.57 14.11
CA LYS A 45 1.32 -0.46 14.69
C LYS A 45 1.90 0.91 14.36
N SER A 46 3.16 0.96 13.91
CA SER A 46 3.75 2.23 13.52
C SER A 46 3.19 2.73 12.19
N LEU A 47 2.55 1.85 11.42
CA LEU A 47 1.94 2.19 10.14
C LEU A 47 0.48 2.63 10.36
N ASN A 48 0.08 3.68 9.67
CA ASN A 48 -1.28 4.19 9.78
C ASN A 48 -2.17 3.49 8.75
N ILE A 49 -2.64 2.31 9.11
CA ILE A 49 -3.41 1.42 8.24
C ILE A 49 -4.87 1.42 8.66
N LYS A 50 -5.77 1.50 7.70
CA LYS A 50 -7.19 1.46 7.96
C LYS A 50 -7.93 0.77 6.82
N GLN A 51 -8.94 -0.03 7.16
CA GLN A 51 -9.76 -0.67 6.13
C GLN A 51 -10.62 0.40 5.45
N MET A 52 -10.78 0.26 4.13
CA MET A 52 -11.59 1.20 3.38
C MET A 52 -13.06 0.89 3.53
N THR A 53 -13.84 1.94 3.85
CA THR A 53 -15.27 1.82 4.01
C THR A 53 -15.91 1.40 2.69
N GLY A 54 -16.73 0.36 2.75
CA GLY A 54 -17.45 -0.11 1.56
C GLY A 54 -16.66 -1.07 0.67
N PHE A 55 -15.40 -1.37 1.03
CA PHE A 55 -14.56 -2.26 0.23
C PHE A 55 -13.95 -3.32 1.14
N ARG A 56 -14.60 -4.47 1.20
CA ARG A 56 -14.09 -5.56 2.03
C ARG A 56 -12.72 -6.01 1.52
N GLY A 57 -11.78 -6.17 2.45
CA GLY A 57 -10.43 -6.64 2.12
C GLY A 57 -9.55 -5.61 1.45
N ILE A 58 -9.99 -4.38 1.36
CA ILE A 58 -9.20 -3.28 0.77
C ILE A 58 -8.82 -2.33 1.88
N TRP A 59 -7.54 -1.98 1.94
CA TRP A 59 -6.95 -1.20 3.01
C TRP A 59 -6.21 -0.01 2.46
N ARG A 60 -6.02 1.00 3.29
CA ARG A 60 -5.18 2.13 2.91
C ARG A 60 -4.13 2.36 3.99
N VAL A 61 -2.98 2.87 3.58
CA VAL A 61 -1.93 3.29 4.50
C VAL A 61 -1.49 4.70 4.11
N VAL A 62 -1.24 5.53 5.13
CA VAL A 62 -0.71 6.88 4.92
C VAL A 62 0.76 6.75 4.52
N VAL A 63 1.14 7.39 3.42
CA VAL A 63 2.51 7.35 2.96
C VAL A 63 3.26 8.59 3.44
N VAL A 64 2.95 9.75 2.85
CA VAL A 64 3.51 11.03 3.26
C VAL A 64 2.35 12.00 3.30
N ARG A 65 2.05 12.54 4.48
CA ARG A 65 1.02 13.57 4.63
C ARG A 65 -0.28 13.24 3.91
N GLU A 66 -0.48 13.84 2.73
CA GLU A 66 -1.72 13.73 1.98
C GLU A 66 -1.75 12.53 1.02
N TYR A 67 -0.68 11.75 0.95
CA TYR A 67 -0.64 10.62 0.03
C TYR A 67 -1.05 9.33 0.70
N ARG A 68 -1.79 8.51 -0.05
CA ARG A 68 -2.33 7.25 0.46
C ARG A 68 -2.02 6.13 -0.52
N MET A 69 -1.67 4.98 0.01
CA MET A 69 -1.45 3.78 -0.78
C MET A 69 -2.55 2.79 -0.45
N ILE A 70 -3.20 2.26 -1.48
CA ILE A 70 -4.32 1.33 -1.33
C ILE A 70 -3.82 -0.06 -1.68
N PHE A 71 -4.10 -1.02 -0.82
CA PHE A 71 -3.58 -2.37 -0.99
C PHE A 71 -4.57 -3.41 -0.47
N SER A 72 -4.34 -4.64 -0.88
CA SER A 72 -4.98 -5.82 -0.30
C SER A 72 -3.88 -6.82 0.03
N PHE A 73 -4.22 -7.89 0.71
CA PHE A 73 -3.22 -8.89 1.04
C PHE A 73 -3.89 -10.24 1.33
N ASP A 74 -3.08 -11.29 1.20
CA ASP A 74 -3.43 -12.62 1.66
C ASP A 74 -2.25 -13.16 2.47
N ASP A 75 -2.20 -14.46 2.71
CA ASP A 75 -1.16 -15.03 3.56
C ASP A 75 0.23 -14.91 2.94
N GLU A 76 0.33 -14.81 1.63
CA GLU A 76 1.60 -14.87 0.92
C GLU A 76 2.00 -13.57 0.24
N ASN A 77 1.03 -12.70 -0.06
CA ASN A 77 1.29 -11.54 -0.89
C ASN A 77 0.66 -10.29 -0.35
N ILE A 78 1.27 -9.16 -0.70
CA ILE A 78 0.64 -7.84 -0.61
C ILE A 78 0.45 -7.36 -2.04
N TYR A 79 -0.74 -6.86 -2.34
CA TYR A 79 -1.08 -6.36 -3.66
C TYR A 79 -1.26 -4.85 -3.57
N LEU A 80 -0.32 -4.11 -4.17
CA LEU A 80 -0.39 -2.64 -4.22
C LEU A 80 -1.31 -2.28 -5.37
N LEU A 81 -2.45 -1.66 -5.05
CA LEU A 81 -3.52 -1.43 -6.02
C LEU A 81 -3.48 -0.03 -6.62
N ARG A 82 -3.36 0.99 -5.77
CA ARG A 82 -3.35 2.38 -6.18
C ARG A 82 -2.50 3.19 -5.22
N ILE A 83 -1.98 4.33 -5.68
CA ILE A 83 -1.33 5.30 -4.80
C ILE A 83 -1.57 6.69 -5.38
N GLY A 84 -1.81 7.67 -4.50
CA GLY A 84 -2.02 9.03 -4.94
C GLY A 84 -2.41 9.94 -3.81
N HIS A 85 -2.66 11.19 -4.17
CA HIS A 85 -3.13 12.19 -3.21
C HIS A 85 -4.52 11.79 -2.73
N ARG A 86 -4.80 11.94 -1.43
CA ARG A 86 -6.05 11.47 -0.84
C ARG A 86 -7.29 12.05 -1.52
N ARG A 87 -7.22 13.28 -2.02
CA ARG A 87 -8.36 13.91 -2.70
C ARG A 87 -8.70 13.21 -4.00
N GLU A 88 -7.68 12.75 -4.70
CA GLU A 88 -7.87 12.11 -5.99
C GLU A 88 -8.21 10.63 -5.84
N ILE A 89 -7.45 9.95 -4.99
CA ILE A 89 -7.52 8.49 -4.91
C ILE A 89 -8.87 8.00 -4.42
N TYR A 90 -9.47 8.71 -3.46
CA TYR A 90 -10.76 8.27 -2.91
C TYR A 90 -11.91 8.64 -3.83
N ARG A 91 -11.77 9.70 -4.60
CA ARG A 91 -12.82 10.15 -5.50
C ARG A 91 -12.95 9.22 -6.70
N ARG A 92 -11.84 8.68 -7.19
CA ARG A 92 -11.81 7.90 -8.41
C ARG A 92 -11.30 6.49 -8.18
N PHE A 93 -11.55 5.95 -7.01
CA PHE A 93 -11.02 4.64 -6.71
C PHE A 93 -11.72 3.58 -7.52
N GLU A 94 -10.94 2.86 -8.31
CA GLU A 94 -11.36 1.68 -9.07
C GLU A 94 -10.26 0.66 -8.97
N ILE A 95 -10.66 -0.57 -8.80
CA ILE A 95 -9.71 -1.67 -8.71
C ILE A 95 -9.48 -2.29 -10.08
#